data_a22d0da4ce5331eeba18fea3d712a6ee
#
_entry.id   a22d0da4ce5331eeba18fea3d712a6ee
#
_cell.length_a   1.000
_cell.length_b   1.000
_cell.length_c   1.000
_cell.angle_alpha   90.00
_cell.angle_beta   90.00
_cell.angle_gamma   90.00
#
_symmetry.space_group_name_H-M   'P 1'
#
loop_
_entity.id
_entity.type
_entity.pdbx_description
1 polymer ?
#
loop_
_entity_poly.entity_id
_entity_poly.type
_entity_poly.pdbx_seq_one_letter_code
_entity_poly.pdbx_strand_id
1 'polypeptide(L)'
;MVSLVVWLILLSHLLRRIYANMEGDALHSLRTNLEDPNNVLQSWDPTLVNPCTWFHVTCNNDNSVIRVDLGNAALSGQLVPQLGLLKNLQYLELYSNNITGPIPSDLGNLTNLVSLDLYLNTFNGPIPATLGKLSKLRFL
;
A
#
# COMPACT_ATOMS: atom_id res chain seq x y z
N MET A 1 -2.02 -37.97 -16.95
CA MET A 1 -0.91 -37.00 -16.86
C MET A 1 -1.48 -35.59 -17.05
N VAL A 2 -1.30 -34.72 -16.10
CA VAL A 2 -1.67 -33.29 -16.22
C VAL A 2 -0.61 -32.62 -17.12
N SER A 3 -1.04 -31.88 -18.16
CA SER A 3 -0.08 -31.25 -19.08
C SER A 3 0.76 -30.18 -18.37
N LEU A 4 1.97 -29.93 -18.87
CA LEU A 4 2.87 -28.87 -18.38
C LEU A 4 2.17 -27.49 -18.37
N VAL A 5 1.31 -27.24 -19.38
CA VAL A 5 0.51 -26.00 -19.46
C VAL A 5 -0.42 -25.83 -18.28
N VAL A 6 -1.09 -26.91 -17.84
CA VAL A 6 -1.99 -26.87 -16.68
C VAL A 6 -1.18 -26.59 -15.41
N TRP A 7 -0.01 -27.18 -15.25
CA TRP A 7 0.89 -26.89 -14.12
C TRP A 7 1.35 -25.43 -14.12
N LEU A 8 1.71 -24.86 -15.26
CA LEU A 8 2.12 -23.46 -15.36
C LEU A 8 0.96 -22.51 -15.02
N ILE A 9 -0.26 -22.84 -15.46
CA ILE A 9 -1.46 -22.05 -15.13
C ILE A 9 -1.73 -22.12 -13.61
N LEU A 10 -1.71 -23.30 -13.02
CA LEU A 10 -1.91 -23.49 -11.58
C LEU A 10 -0.85 -22.73 -10.77
N LEU A 11 0.41 -22.82 -11.18
CA LEU A 11 1.51 -22.10 -10.52
C LEU A 11 1.32 -20.58 -10.63
N SER A 12 0.91 -20.08 -11.79
CA SER A 12 0.66 -18.64 -11.96
C SER A 12 -0.50 -18.15 -11.08
N HIS A 13 -1.57 -18.93 -10.95
CA HIS A 13 -2.68 -18.61 -10.03
C HIS A 13 -2.25 -18.65 -8.56
N LEU A 14 -1.42 -19.61 -8.19
CA LEU A 14 -0.89 -19.71 -6.83
C LEU A 14 0.00 -18.50 -6.49
N LEU A 15 0.89 -18.12 -7.40
CA LEU A 15 1.75 -16.94 -7.23
C LEU A 15 0.92 -15.65 -7.10
N ARG A 16 -0.11 -15.47 -7.94
CA ARG A 16 -1.02 -14.31 -7.84
C ARG A 16 -1.73 -14.26 -6.48
N ARG A 17 -2.17 -15.39 -5.95
CA ARG A 17 -2.79 -15.46 -4.61
C ARG A 17 -1.81 -15.09 -3.50
N ILE A 18 -0.57 -15.55 -3.59
CA ILE A 18 0.48 -15.20 -2.61
C ILE A 18 0.76 -13.71 -2.63
N TYR A 19 0.89 -13.09 -3.82
CA TYR A 19 1.11 -11.65 -3.93
C TYR A 19 -0.07 -10.83 -3.40
N ALA A 20 -1.29 -11.20 -3.73
CA ALA A 20 -2.49 -10.50 -3.26
C ALA A 20 -2.61 -10.56 -1.73
N ASN A 21 -2.24 -11.68 -1.11
CA ASN A 21 -2.21 -11.83 0.34
C ASN A 21 -1.11 -10.97 0.98
N MET A 22 0.08 -10.89 0.38
CA MET A 22 1.17 -10.03 0.86
C MET A 22 0.79 -8.54 0.86
N GLU A 23 0.05 -8.07 -0.15
CA GLU A 23 -0.44 -6.69 -0.19
C GLU A 23 -1.49 -6.43 0.91
N GLY A 24 -2.40 -7.39 1.12
CA GLY A 24 -3.36 -7.34 2.23
C GLY A 24 -2.67 -7.30 3.59
N ASP A 25 -1.65 -8.13 3.80
CA ASP A 25 -0.86 -8.14 5.03
C ASP A 25 -0.10 -6.82 5.24
N ALA A 26 0.46 -6.25 4.20
CA ALA A 26 1.14 -4.95 4.25
C ALA A 26 0.19 -3.82 4.66
N LEU A 27 -1.00 -3.76 4.05
CA LEU A 27 -2.02 -2.78 4.41
C LEU A 27 -2.61 -3.03 5.81
N HIS A 28 -2.76 -4.31 6.20
CA HIS A 28 -3.17 -4.63 7.57
C HIS A 28 -2.12 -4.18 8.60
N SER A 29 -0.83 -4.30 8.30
CA SER A 29 0.24 -3.76 9.14
C SER A 29 0.11 -2.24 9.30
N LEU A 30 -0.24 -1.52 8.23
CA LEU A 30 -0.53 -0.09 8.32
C LEU A 30 -1.74 0.17 9.22
N ARG A 31 -2.86 -0.54 9.01
CA ARG A 31 -4.07 -0.40 9.82
C ARG A 31 -3.80 -0.55 11.32
N THR A 32 -3.04 -1.58 11.70
CA THR A 32 -2.74 -1.87 13.11
C THR A 32 -1.80 -0.85 13.76
N ASN A 33 -1.09 -0.08 12.95
CA ASN A 33 -0.15 0.96 13.40
C ASN A 33 -0.78 2.37 13.39
N LEU A 34 -2.00 2.50 12.90
CA LEU A 34 -2.75 3.74 12.87
C LEU A 34 -3.90 3.72 13.88
N GLU A 35 -4.18 4.89 14.47
CA GLU A 35 -5.42 5.15 15.18
C GLU A 35 -6.45 5.68 14.18
N ASP A 36 -7.64 5.08 14.19
CA ASP A 36 -8.72 5.33 13.22
C ASP A 36 -10.03 5.64 13.96
N PRO A 37 -10.19 6.85 14.50
CA PRO A 37 -11.35 7.20 15.31
C PRO A 37 -12.67 7.21 14.51
N ASN A 38 -12.60 7.34 13.20
CA ASN A 38 -13.76 7.39 12.30
C ASN A 38 -14.07 6.06 11.62
N ASN A 39 -13.34 4.99 11.96
CA ASN A 39 -13.51 3.65 11.39
C ASN A 39 -13.42 3.61 9.84
N VAL A 40 -12.60 4.45 9.22
CA VAL A 40 -12.41 4.47 7.77
C VAL A 40 -11.72 3.20 7.25
N LEU A 41 -10.96 2.51 8.11
CA LEU A 41 -10.26 1.27 7.81
C LEU A 41 -11.05 0.03 8.24
N GLN A 42 -12.32 0.15 8.61
CA GLN A 42 -13.13 -0.95 9.14
C GLN A 42 -13.23 -2.14 8.18
N SER A 43 -13.28 -1.88 6.88
CA SER A 43 -13.38 -2.92 5.84
C SER A 43 -12.07 -3.68 5.59
N TRP A 44 -10.96 -3.27 6.17
CA TRP A 44 -9.64 -3.85 5.94
C TRP A 44 -9.46 -5.16 6.72
N ASP A 45 -10.08 -6.22 6.22
CA ASP A 45 -10.08 -7.55 6.82
C ASP A 45 -8.97 -8.43 6.20
N PRO A 46 -7.92 -8.78 6.96
CA PRO A 46 -6.79 -9.56 6.46
C PRO A 46 -7.14 -11.01 6.14
N THR A 47 -8.33 -11.49 6.51
CA THR A 47 -8.79 -12.85 6.19
C THR A 47 -9.26 -12.98 4.74
N LEU A 48 -9.50 -11.86 4.05
CA LEU A 48 -9.90 -11.85 2.65
C LEU A 48 -8.74 -12.20 1.73
N VAL A 49 -9.05 -12.77 0.57
CA VAL A 49 -8.06 -13.26 -0.41
C VAL A 49 -7.14 -12.13 -0.93
N ASN A 50 -7.69 -10.91 -1.05
CA ASN A 50 -6.96 -9.71 -1.46
C ASN A 50 -7.64 -8.46 -0.91
N PRO A 51 -6.97 -7.30 -0.90
CA PRO A 51 -7.52 -6.06 -0.36
C PRO A 51 -8.39 -5.28 -1.37
N CYS A 52 -8.73 -5.86 -2.51
CA CYS A 52 -9.35 -5.09 -3.61
C CYS A 52 -10.82 -4.73 -3.38
N THR A 53 -11.47 -5.31 -2.37
CA THR A 53 -12.82 -4.94 -1.93
C THR A 53 -12.80 -4.00 -0.72
N TRP A 54 -11.63 -3.65 -0.20
CA TRP A 54 -11.51 -2.75 0.94
C TRP A 54 -11.80 -1.31 0.49
N PHE A 55 -12.51 -0.56 1.31
CA PHE A 55 -12.70 0.87 1.08
C PHE A 55 -11.35 1.58 1.05
N HIS A 56 -11.22 2.58 0.20
CA HIS A 56 -10.00 3.38 0.01
C HIS A 56 -8.85 2.65 -0.70
N VAL A 57 -9.07 1.41 -1.16
CA VAL A 57 -8.10 0.63 -1.93
C VAL A 57 -8.64 0.42 -3.35
N THR A 58 -7.80 0.65 -4.35
CA THR A 58 -8.10 0.36 -5.75
C THR A 58 -7.05 -0.59 -6.29
N CYS A 59 -7.49 -1.63 -6.99
CA CYS A 59 -6.63 -2.60 -7.65
C CYS A 59 -6.71 -2.49 -9.18
N ASN A 60 -5.68 -3.02 -9.85
CA ASN A 60 -5.72 -3.28 -11.29
C ASN A 60 -6.43 -4.61 -11.60
N ASN A 61 -6.50 -4.96 -12.89
CA ASN A 61 -7.16 -6.19 -13.35
C ASN A 61 -6.47 -7.50 -12.88
N ASP A 62 -5.24 -7.40 -12.37
CA ASP A 62 -4.50 -8.53 -11.79
C ASP A 62 -4.69 -8.64 -10.27
N ASN A 63 -5.64 -7.89 -9.69
CA ASN A 63 -5.90 -7.78 -8.25
C ASN A 63 -4.67 -7.30 -7.44
N SER A 64 -3.86 -6.45 -8.01
CA SER A 64 -2.74 -5.80 -7.34
C SER A 64 -3.09 -4.34 -7.02
N VAL A 65 -2.73 -3.89 -5.83
CA VAL A 65 -3.04 -2.55 -5.33
C VAL A 65 -2.29 -1.48 -6.14
N ILE A 66 -3.05 -0.53 -6.69
CA ILE A 66 -2.50 0.61 -7.45
C ILE A 66 -2.78 1.96 -6.78
N ARG A 67 -3.75 2.03 -5.88
CA ARG A 67 -4.09 3.25 -5.15
C ARG A 67 -4.53 2.95 -3.72
N VAL A 68 -4.04 3.75 -2.81
CA VAL A 68 -4.52 3.85 -1.42
C VAL A 68 -4.83 5.32 -1.16
N ASP A 69 -6.10 5.63 -0.87
CA ASP A 69 -6.58 7.01 -0.67
C ASP A 69 -7.17 7.15 0.72
N LEU A 70 -6.39 7.71 1.62
CA LEU A 70 -6.71 7.95 3.02
C LEU A 70 -6.59 9.43 3.38
N GLY A 71 -6.72 10.32 2.40
CA GLY A 71 -6.70 11.75 2.64
C GLY A 71 -7.86 12.21 3.52
N ASN A 72 -7.58 13.16 4.43
CA ASN A 72 -8.59 13.78 5.31
C ASN A 72 -9.43 12.75 6.11
N ALA A 73 -8.76 11.75 6.67
CA ALA A 73 -9.39 10.61 7.36
C ALA A 73 -9.26 10.67 8.89
N ALA A 74 -8.71 11.74 9.45
CA ALA A 74 -8.44 11.91 10.88
C ALA A 74 -7.56 10.80 11.49
N LEU A 75 -6.71 10.19 10.68
CA LEU A 75 -5.79 9.13 11.09
C LEU A 75 -4.61 9.72 11.87
N SER A 76 -4.12 8.99 12.87
CA SER A 76 -2.88 9.27 13.59
C SER A 76 -2.04 8.00 13.76
N GLY A 77 -0.85 8.12 14.32
CA GLY A 77 0.12 7.03 14.41
C GLY A 77 1.24 7.18 13.39
N GLN A 78 1.81 6.09 12.95
CA GLN A 78 2.99 6.09 12.08
C GLN A 78 2.81 5.21 10.85
N LEU A 79 3.51 5.56 9.76
CA LEU A 79 3.63 4.70 8.59
C LEU A 79 4.49 3.48 8.91
N VAL A 80 4.36 2.44 8.11
CA VAL A 80 5.07 1.17 8.26
C VAL A 80 5.93 0.87 7.03
N PRO A 81 7.10 0.23 7.20
CA PRO A 81 7.97 -0.13 6.08
C PRO A 81 7.34 -1.12 5.10
N GLN A 82 6.38 -1.93 5.56
CA GLN A 82 5.65 -2.89 4.73
C GLN A 82 4.94 -2.24 3.53
N LEU A 83 4.65 -0.94 3.58
CA LEU A 83 4.11 -0.21 2.42
C LEU A 83 5.00 -0.34 1.18
N GLY A 84 6.31 -0.50 1.34
CA GLY A 84 7.26 -0.74 0.25
C GLY A 84 7.05 -2.07 -0.50
N LEU A 85 6.20 -2.97 -0.01
CA LEU A 85 5.83 -4.23 -0.67
C LEU A 85 4.74 -4.06 -1.73
N LEU A 86 4.06 -2.92 -1.77
CA LEU A 86 2.98 -2.62 -2.72
C LEU A 86 3.56 -2.22 -4.09
N LYS A 87 4.22 -3.14 -4.77
CA LYS A 87 5.08 -2.87 -5.94
C LYS A 87 4.39 -2.22 -7.13
N ASN A 88 3.08 -2.39 -7.26
CA ASN A 88 2.29 -1.79 -8.34
C ASN A 88 1.60 -0.49 -7.93
N LEU A 89 1.85 -0.02 -6.70
CA LEU A 89 1.25 1.21 -6.20
C LEU A 89 1.66 2.41 -7.06
N GLN A 90 0.67 3.19 -7.49
CA GLN A 90 0.83 4.40 -8.28
C GLN A 90 0.45 5.66 -7.50
N TYR A 91 -0.50 5.54 -6.56
CA TYR A 91 -1.02 6.66 -5.79
C TYR A 91 -1.08 6.29 -4.30
N LEU A 92 -0.36 7.02 -3.48
CA LEU A 92 -0.42 6.96 -2.02
C LEU A 92 -0.82 8.33 -1.49
N GLU A 93 -2.10 8.47 -1.14
CA GLU A 93 -2.70 9.73 -0.73
C GLU A 93 -2.99 9.67 0.77
N LEU A 94 -2.21 10.39 1.58
CA LEU A 94 -2.29 10.40 3.04
C LEU A 94 -2.42 11.82 3.60
N TYR A 95 -2.73 12.78 2.76
CA TYR A 95 -2.79 14.19 3.11
C TYR A 95 -3.83 14.49 4.20
N SER A 96 -3.64 15.59 4.92
CA SER A 96 -4.59 16.09 5.92
C SER A 96 -4.98 15.04 6.97
N ASN A 97 -3.98 14.47 7.61
CA ASN A 97 -4.11 13.58 8.76
C ASN A 97 -3.23 14.08 9.92
N ASN A 98 -3.08 13.30 10.95
CA ASN A 98 -2.18 13.56 12.07
C ASN A 98 -1.12 12.45 12.20
N ILE A 99 -0.59 12.00 11.08
CA ILE A 99 0.42 10.94 11.02
C ILE A 99 1.77 11.54 11.44
N THR A 100 2.47 10.83 12.32
CA THR A 100 3.74 11.24 12.91
C THR A 100 4.87 10.28 12.55
N GLY A 101 6.04 10.48 13.12
CA GLY A 101 7.20 9.63 12.91
C GLY A 101 7.90 9.85 11.57
N PRO A 102 8.88 9.03 11.26
CA PRO A 102 9.66 9.16 10.03
C PRO A 102 8.88 8.67 8.81
N ILE A 103 9.19 9.23 7.65
CA ILE A 103 8.77 8.67 6.37
C ILE A 103 9.63 7.42 6.11
N PRO A 104 9.05 6.21 5.93
CA PRO A 104 9.83 5.00 5.72
C PRO A 104 10.68 5.06 4.45
N SER A 105 11.96 4.72 4.54
CA SER A 105 12.85 4.63 3.38
C SER A 105 12.40 3.57 2.37
N ASP A 106 11.63 2.58 2.82
CA ASP A 106 11.05 1.51 2.00
C ASP A 106 10.08 2.03 0.94
N LEU A 107 9.52 3.23 1.10
CA LEU A 107 8.71 3.87 0.05
C LEU A 107 9.49 4.07 -1.25
N GLY A 108 10.83 4.15 -1.19
CA GLY A 108 11.71 4.17 -2.36
C GLY A 108 11.67 2.89 -3.20
N ASN A 109 11.07 1.80 -2.71
CA ASN A 109 10.86 0.56 -3.45
C ASN A 109 9.60 0.59 -4.35
N LEU A 110 8.77 1.63 -4.22
CA LEU A 110 7.53 1.82 -4.97
C LEU A 110 7.81 2.43 -6.36
N THR A 111 8.52 1.70 -7.20
CA THR A 111 9.05 2.20 -8.48
C THR A 111 7.98 2.59 -9.51
N ASN A 112 6.72 2.22 -9.28
CA ASN A 112 5.58 2.63 -10.10
C ASN A 112 4.84 3.85 -9.55
N LEU A 113 5.28 4.41 -8.41
CA LEU A 113 4.60 5.53 -7.77
C LEU A 113 4.65 6.79 -8.63
N VAL A 114 3.48 7.38 -8.83
CA VAL A 114 3.24 8.62 -9.58
C VAL A 114 2.94 9.78 -8.63
N SER A 115 2.18 9.51 -7.57
CA SER A 115 1.81 10.48 -6.54
C SER A 115 2.10 9.94 -5.16
N LEU A 116 2.82 10.72 -4.38
CA LEU A 116 3.04 10.51 -2.95
C LEU A 116 2.58 11.78 -2.23
N ASP A 117 1.36 11.77 -1.72
CA ASP A 117 0.77 12.93 -1.12
C ASP A 117 0.73 12.80 0.40
N LEU A 118 1.66 13.48 1.06
CA LEU A 118 1.90 13.42 2.50
C LEU A 118 1.66 14.77 3.20
N TYR A 119 1.20 15.81 2.49
CA TYR A 119 1.08 17.16 3.04
C TYR A 119 0.05 17.22 4.20
N LEU A 120 0.17 18.25 5.05
CA LEU A 120 -0.68 18.44 6.23
C LEU A 120 -0.70 17.21 7.15
N ASN A 121 0.50 16.74 7.52
CA ASN A 121 0.77 15.76 8.56
C ASN A 121 1.86 16.30 9.50
N THR A 122 2.29 15.50 10.45
CA THR A 122 3.31 15.86 11.44
C THR A 122 4.51 14.92 11.40
N PHE A 123 4.92 14.51 10.21
CA PHE A 123 6.12 13.69 10.02
C PHE A 123 7.35 14.39 10.58
N ASN A 124 8.32 13.60 11.04
CA ASN A 124 9.61 14.08 11.52
C ASN A 124 10.78 13.36 10.82
N GLY A 125 12.00 13.84 11.08
CA GLY A 125 13.18 13.29 10.45
C GLY A 125 13.38 13.75 9.00
N PRO A 126 14.44 13.26 8.34
CA PRO A 126 14.79 13.67 6.99
C PRO A 126 13.86 13.02 5.96
N ILE A 127 13.73 13.68 4.80
CA ILE A 127 13.14 13.04 3.61
C ILE A 127 14.07 11.91 3.18
N PRO A 128 13.61 10.65 3.06
CA PRO A 128 14.47 9.54 2.69
C PRO A 128 15.11 9.73 1.31
N ALA A 129 16.43 9.58 1.23
CA ALA A 129 17.15 9.67 -0.05
C ALA A 129 16.69 8.61 -1.06
N THR A 130 16.14 7.48 -0.57
CA THR A 130 15.58 6.41 -1.40
C THR A 130 14.42 6.85 -2.29
N LEU A 131 13.72 7.93 -1.93
CA LEU A 131 12.67 8.52 -2.79
C LEU A 131 13.22 9.01 -4.13
N GLY A 132 14.52 9.30 -4.22
CA GLY A 132 15.21 9.63 -5.46
C GLY A 132 15.20 8.51 -6.52
N LYS A 133 14.87 7.27 -6.14
CA LYS A 133 14.70 6.13 -7.06
C LYS A 133 13.36 6.14 -7.80
N LEU A 134 12.41 6.97 -7.38
CA LEU A 134 11.04 7.00 -7.88
C LEU A 134 10.98 7.82 -9.18
N SER A 135 11.43 7.22 -10.29
CA SER A 135 11.57 7.89 -11.58
C SER A 135 10.24 8.28 -12.24
N LYS A 136 9.12 7.71 -11.80
CA LYS A 136 7.77 8.02 -12.29
C LYS A 136 7.05 9.07 -11.44
N LEU A 137 7.63 9.47 -10.30
CA LEU A 137 7.00 10.39 -9.38
C LEU A 137 6.83 11.77 -10.02
N ARG A 138 5.63 12.31 -9.97
CA ARG A 138 5.24 13.63 -10.50
C ARG A 138 4.73 14.58 -9.43
N PHE A 139 4.21 14.02 -8.34
CA PHE A 139 3.60 14.76 -7.24
C PHE A 139 4.18 14.25 -5.91
N LEU A 140 4.68 15.18 -5.11
CA LEU A 140 5.27 14.94 -3.79
C LEU A 140 4.87 16.06 -2.83
#